data_60e9ebdc7ca5bbd5e69157bdb4133de8
#
_entry.id   60e9ebdc7ca5bbd5e69157bdb4133de8
#
_cell.length_a   1.000
_cell.length_b   1.000
_cell.length_c   1.000
_cell.angle_alpha   90.00
_cell.angle_beta   90.00
_cell.angle_gamma   90.00
#
_symmetry.space_group_name_H-M   'P 1'
#
loop_
_entity.id
_entity.type
_entity.pdbx_description
1 polymer ?
#
loop_
_entity_poly.entity_id
_entity_poly.type
_entity_poly.pdbx_seq_one_letter_code
_entity_poly.pdbx_strand_id
1 'polypeptide(L)'
;MRNERQNDTIAAIATSPGEGGIAIVRISGARAGEFLRAAFRPAHKGEMKHGQMRYGTLTDPAGAPIDEVMAVFFRAPRSYTREDVAEIHLHGGTMCARAAMERLLSLGARAAEPGEFTYRAFMNGLSLIHI
;
A
#
# COMPACT_ATOMS: atom_id res chain seq x y z
N MET A 1 -8.28 -22.40 6.99
CA MET A 1 -9.22 -21.37 6.49
C MET A 1 -8.90 -20.03 7.12
N ARG A 2 -8.81 -19.00 6.30
CA ARG A 2 -8.55 -17.65 6.79
C ARG A 2 -9.81 -17.10 7.47
N ASN A 3 -9.63 -16.35 8.55
CA ASN A 3 -10.74 -15.60 9.13
C ASN A 3 -10.95 -14.29 8.33
N GLU A 4 -12.02 -13.58 8.61
CA GLU A 4 -12.35 -12.37 7.88
C GLU A 4 -11.25 -11.30 7.96
N ARG A 5 -10.57 -11.18 9.11
CA ARG A 5 -9.50 -10.20 9.28
C ARG A 5 -8.31 -10.49 8.36
N GLN A 6 -8.03 -11.75 8.09
CA GLN A 6 -6.92 -12.11 7.20
C GLN A 6 -7.25 -11.82 5.73
N ASN A 7 -8.53 -11.66 5.40
CA ASN A 7 -8.94 -11.33 4.03
C ASN A 7 -9.07 -9.82 3.79
N ASP A 8 -9.00 -9.02 4.86
CA ASP A 8 -9.07 -7.58 4.72
C ASP A 8 -7.82 -7.06 4.02
N THR A 9 -7.99 -6.00 3.23
CA THR A 9 -6.84 -5.25 2.71
C THR A 9 -6.43 -4.25 3.76
N ILE A 10 -5.16 -4.29 4.15
CA ILE A 10 -4.62 -3.50 5.25
C ILE A 10 -3.63 -2.47 4.74
N ALA A 11 -3.50 -1.39 5.51
CA ALA A 11 -2.55 -0.32 5.19
C ALA A 11 -1.87 0.16 6.46
N ALA A 12 -0.63 0.60 6.31
CA ALA A 12 0.13 1.19 7.41
C ALA A 12 1.25 2.06 6.87
N ILE A 13 1.71 2.98 7.73
CA ILE A 13 2.95 3.70 7.46
C ILE A 13 4.09 2.74 7.81
N ALA A 14 4.88 2.37 6.80
CA ALA A 14 5.91 1.33 6.93
C ALA A 14 7.26 1.87 7.38
N THR A 15 7.42 3.20 7.41
CA THR A 15 8.66 3.84 7.87
C THR A 15 8.40 4.59 9.16
N SER A 16 9.43 4.68 10.01
CA SER A 16 9.32 5.50 11.21
C SER A 16 9.13 6.97 10.83
N PRO A 17 8.21 7.70 11.48
CA PRO A 17 8.09 9.12 11.24
C PRO A 17 9.38 9.80 11.68
N GLY A 18 10.00 10.53 10.75
CA GLY A 18 11.24 11.24 10.99
C GLY A 18 11.26 12.50 10.15
N GLU A 19 12.06 13.46 10.57
CA GLU A 19 12.23 14.69 9.82
C GLU A 19 13.07 14.42 8.58
N GLY A 20 12.67 14.99 7.45
CA GLY A 20 13.46 15.00 6.23
C GLY A 20 13.55 13.70 5.48
N GLY A 21 12.80 12.67 5.87
CA GLY A 21 12.80 11.38 5.21
C GLY A 21 11.58 11.16 4.34
N ILE A 22 11.67 10.13 3.49
CA ILE A 22 10.54 9.67 2.71
C ILE A 22 9.67 8.78 3.58
N ALA A 23 8.38 9.06 3.64
CA ALA A 23 7.43 8.17 4.31
C ALA A 23 6.94 7.15 3.30
N ILE A 24 6.82 5.91 3.72
CA ILE A 24 6.29 4.83 2.89
C ILE A 24 5.00 4.34 3.50
N VAL A 25 3.92 4.40 2.73
CA VAL A 25 2.65 3.79 3.10
C VAL A 25 2.52 2.50 2.32
N ARG A 26 2.30 1.40 3.03
CA ARG A 26 2.20 0.06 2.41
C ARG A 26 0.79 -0.46 2.55
N ILE A 27 0.31 -1.09 1.48
CA ILE A 27 -1.02 -1.68 1.39
C ILE A 27 -0.85 -3.15 1.03
N SER A 28 -1.56 -4.04 1.71
CA SER A 28 -1.48 -5.47 1.41
C SER A 28 -2.86 -6.10 1.44
N GLY A 29 -3.17 -6.88 0.42
CA GLY A 29 -4.44 -7.60 0.34
C GLY A 29 -5.00 -7.60 -1.07
N ALA A 30 -6.13 -8.26 -1.24
CA ALA A 30 -6.73 -8.48 -2.56
C ALA A 30 -7.11 -7.17 -3.27
N ARG A 31 -7.38 -6.11 -2.51
CA ARG A 31 -7.80 -4.83 -3.06
C ARG A 31 -6.69 -3.78 -3.14
N ALA A 32 -5.44 -4.19 -2.88
CA ALA A 32 -4.33 -3.24 -2.89
C ALA A 32 -4.20 -2.50 -4.23
N GLY A 33 -4.31 -3.22 -5.34
CA GLY A 33 -4.26 -2.61 -6.66
C GLY A 33 -5.41 -1.66 -6.94
N GLU A 34 -6.61 -2.04 -6.51
CA GLU A 34 -7.80 -1.21 -6.64
C GLU A 34 -7.62 0.12 -5.89
N PHE A 35 -7.15 0.05 -4.64
CA PHE A 35 -6.94 1.25 -3.82
C PHE A 35 -5.86 2.14 -4.40
N LEU A 36 -4.78 1.53 -4.89
CA LEU A 36 -3.71 2.29 -5.54
C LEU A 36 -4.24 3.04 -6.77
N ARG A 37 -4.98 2.36 -7.63
CA ARG A 37 -5.53 2.99 -8.83
C ARG A 37 -6.50 4.13 -8.49
N ALA A 38 -7.24 4.02 -7.39
CA ALA A 38 -8.18 5.06 -7.00
C ALA A 38 -7.48 6.30 -6.45
N ALA A 39 -6.36 6.12 -5.75
CA ALA A 39 -5.68 7.21 -5.05
C ALA A 39 -4.48 7.79 -5.79
N PHE A 40 -3.96 7.08 -6.79
CA PHE A 40 -2.72 7.46 -7.48
C PHE A 40 -2.99 7.76 -8.95
N ARG A 41 -2.58 8.96 -9.38
CA ARG A 41 -2.66 9.38 -10.78
C ARG A 41 -1.25 9.41 -11.34
N PRO A 42 -0.86 8.46 -12.22
CA PRO A 42 0.49 8.46 -12.78
C PRO A 42 0.72 9.67 -13.67
N ALA A 43 1.96 10.17 -13.65
CA ALA A 43 2.35 11.32 -14.48
C ALA A 43 2.32 10.98 -15.97
N HIS A 44 2.57 9.72 -16.32
CA HIS A 44 2.55 9.24 -17.69
C HIS A 44 1.59 8.07 -17.82
N LYS A 45 0.96 7.96 -18.98
CA LYS A 45 0.05 6.86 -19.26
C LYS A 45 0.78 5.53 -19.24
N GLY A 46 0.06 4.47 -18.92
CA GLY A 46 0.59 3.12 -18.92
C GLY A 46 0.14 2.35 -17.72
N GLU A 47 0.24 1.02 -17.80
CA GLU A 47 -0.17 0.14 -16.73
C GLU A 47 0.86 0.14 -15.61
N MET A 48 0.38 -0.15 -14.39
CA MET A 48 1.26 -0.43 -13.26
C MET A 48 1.83 -1.84 -13.42
N LYS A 49 3.06 -1.93 -13.90
CA LYS A 49 3.73 -3.23 -14.05
C LYS A 49 4.30 -3.67 -12.71
N HIS A 50 4.34 -4.99 -12.51
CA HIS A 50 4.87 -5.57 -11.28
C HIS A 50 6.27 -5.03 -10.96
N GLY A 51 6.44 -4.50 -9.75
CA GLY A 51 7.74 -4.06 -9.24
C GLY A 51 8.30 -2.79 -9.87
N GLN A 52 7.54 -2.11 -10.72
CA GLN A 52 8.01 -0.90 -11.39
C GLN A 52 7.59 0.34 -10.61
N MET A 53 8.56 1.17 -10.25
CA MET A 53 8.27 2.45 -9.61
C MET A 53 7.72 3.43 -10.64
N ARG A 54 6.64 4.11 -10.28
CA ARG A 54 6.00 5.11 -11.14
C ARG A 54 5.86 6.43 -10.39
N TYR A 55 6.22 7.51 -11.04
CA TYR A 55 6.02 8.85 -10.51
C TYR A 55 4.59 9.32 -10.81
N GLY A 56 3.99 10.02 -9.87
CA GLY A 56 2.67 10.59 -10.07
C GLY A 56 2.19 11.37 -8.87
N THR A 57 0.88 11.53 -8.78
CA THR A 57 0.24 12.34 -7.75
C THR A 57 -0.71 11.48 -6.93
N LEU A 58 -0.57 11.59 -5.62
CA LEU A 58 -1.56 11.05 -4.69
C LEU A 58 -2.69 12.06 -4.59
N THR A 59 -3.94 11.59 -4.77
CA THR A 59 -5.11 12.48 -4.83
C THR A 59 -6.10 12.20 -3.72
N ASP A 60 -6.83 13.24 -3.33
CA ASP A 60 -7.94 13.10 -2.39
C ASP A 60 -9.20 12.62 -3.14
N PRO A 61 -10.32 12.38 -2.42
CA PRO A 61 -11.54 11.91 -3.09
C PRO A 61 -12.09 12.85 -4.17
N ALA A 62 -11.80 14.14 -4.08
CA ALA A 62 -12.23 15.12 -5.07
C ALA A 62 -11.26 15.23 -6.26
N GLY A 63 -10.15 14.49 -6.22
CA GLY A 63 -9.12 14.53 -7.26
C GLY A 63 -8.07 15.61 -7.06
N ALA A 64 -8.11 16.33 -5.93
CA ALA A 64 -7.09 17.34 -5.64
C ALA A 64 -5.79 16.67 -5.18
N PRO A 65 -4.63 17.27 -5.50
CA PRO A 65 -3.35 16.65 -5.13
C PRO A 65 -3.10 16.72 -3.63
N ILE A 66 -2.65 15.60 -3.07
CA ILE A 66 -2.15 15.52 -1.69
C ILE A 66 -0.63 15.68 -1.69
N ASP A 67 0.06 14.96 -2.57
CA ASP A 67 1.51 14.96 -2.64
C ASP A 67 1.97 14.40 -3.99
N GLU A 68 3.17 14.74 -4.39
CA GLU A 68 3.85 14.08 -5.49
C GLU A 68 4.57 12.86 -4.93
N VAL A 69 4.36 11.70 -5.53
CA VAL A 69 4.77 10.43 -4.96
C VAL A 69 5.38 9.51 -6.01
N MET A 70 6.09 8.51 -5.51
CA MET A 70 6.43 7.33 -6.30
C MET A 70 5.57 6.18 -5.80
N ALA A 71 5.03 5.40 -6.70
CA ALA A 71 4.21 4.25 -6.34
C ALA A 71 4.71 3.00 -7.03
N VAL A 72 4.55 1.85 -6.36
CA VAL A 72 4.94 0.56 -6.91
C VAL A 72 3.90 -0.48 -6.51
N PHE A 73 3.67 -1.44 -7.41
CA PHE A 73 2.72 -2.54 -7.19
C PHE A 73 3.44 -3.86 -7.35
N PHE A 74 3.24 -4.77 -6.39
CA PHE A 74 3.77 -6.13 -6.43
C PHE A 74 2.60 -7.10 -6.48
N ARG A 75 2.54 -7.89 -7.52
CA ARG A 75 1.46 -8.86 -7.70
C ARG A 75 1.76 -10.13 -6.92
N ALA A 76 0.74 -10.64 -6.21
CA ALA A 76 0.84 -11.92 -5.51
C ALA A 76 1.29 -13.03 -6.46
N PRO A 77 2.10 -13.99 -6.02
CA PRO A 77 2.68 -14.12 -4.70
C PRO A 77 4.06 -13.47 -4.56
N ARG A 78 4.50 -12.67 -5.54
CA ARG A 78 5.84 -12.08 -5.55
C ARG A 78 5.86 -10.76 -4.79
N SER A 79 5.58 -10.85 -3.48
CA SER A 79 5.56 -9.70 -2.58
C SER A 79 5.95 -10.15 -1.18
N TYR A 80 6.16 -9.18 -0.29
CA TYR A 80 6.55 -9.48 1.08
C TYR A 80 5.53 -10.36 1.79
N THR A 81 4.25 -10.03 1.66
CA THR A 81 3.17 -10.77 2.34
C THR A 81 2.64 -11.94 1.51
N ARG A 82 3.09 -12.10 0.28
CA ARG A 82 2.60 -13.02 -0.74
C ARG A 82 1.17 -12.69 -1.19
N GLU A 83 0.68 -11.53 -0.81
CA GLU A 83 -0.57 -10.96 -1.32
C GLU A 83 -0.23 -9.87 -2.34
N ASP A 84 -1.24 -9.29 -2.99
CA ASP A 84 -1.00 -8.06 -3.75
C ASP A 84 -0.58 -6.97 -2.78
N VAL A 85 0.51 -6.27 -3.09
CA VAL A 85 1.06 -5.21 -2.24
C VAL A 85 1.27 -3.98 -3.09
N ALA A 86 0.90 -2.82 -2.53
CA ALA A 86 1.25 -1.54 -3.13
C ALA A 86 2.02 -0.72 -2.11
N GLU A 87 2.93 0.12 -2.59
CA GLU A 87 3.64 1.08 -1.74
C GLU A 87 3.55 2.45 -2.37
N ILE A 88 3.36 3.45 -1.53
CA ILE A 88 3.36 4.84 -1.92
C ILE A 88 4.46 5.53 -1.13
N HIS A 89 5.42 6.12 -1.83
CA HIS A 89 6.58 6.80 -1.24
C HIS A 89 6.33 8.29 -1.33
N LEU A 90 6.16 8.94 -0.16
CA LEU A 90 5.73 10.33 -0.05
C LEU A 90 6.88 11.22 0.39
N HIS A 91 6.85 12.47 -0.07
CA HIS A 91 7.88 13.48 0.24
C HIS A 91 7.38 14.50 1.27
N GLY A 92 6.09 14.62 1.45
CA GLY A 92 5.48 15.68 2.25
C GLY A 92 5.50 15.47 3.75
N GLY A 93 6.25 14.50 4.25
CA GLY A 93 6.40 14.27 5.68
C GLY A 93 5.18 13.66 6.33
N THR A 94 5.10 13.84 7.65
CA THR A 94 4.08 13.21 8.48
C THR A 94 2.65 13.56 8.09
N MET A 95 2.42 14.83 7.71
CA MET A 95 1.07 15.26 7.34
C MET A 95 0.59 14.59 6.06
N CYS A 96 1.47 14.47 5.07
CA CYS A 96 1.10 13.80 3.84
C CYS A 96 0.92 12.29 4.04
N ALA A 97 1.73 11.69 4.90
CA ALA A 97 1.57 10.27 5.23
C ALA A 97 0.22 10.02 5.92
N ARG A 98 -0.18 10.91 6.83
CA ARG A 98 -1.48 10.81 7.49
C ARG A 98 -2.62 10.98 6.49
N ALA A 99 -2.51 11.95 5.59
CA ALA A 99 -3.52 12.17 4.57
C ALA A 99 -3.63 10.97 3.63
N ALA A 100 -2.50 10.33 3.30
CA ALA A 100 -2.50 9.11 2.51
C ALA A 100 -3.23 7.98 3.22
N MET A 101 -2.97 7.79 4.52
CA MET A 101 -3.67 6.77 5.31
C MET A 101 -5.16 7.04 5.35
N GLU A 102 -5.57 8.28 5.60
CA GLU A 102 -6.99 8.64 5.62
C GLU A 102 -7.65 8.34 4.28
N ARG A 103 -6.95 8.64 3.19
CA ARG A 103 -7.45 8.34 1.84
C ARG A 103 -7.70 6.85 1.65
N LEU A 104 -6.73 6.03 2.04
CA LEU A 104 -6.84 4.58 1.89
C LEU A 104 -7.93 4.00 2.78
N LEU A 105 -8.04 4.49 4.02
CA LEU A 105 -9.10 4.04 4.92
C LEU A 105 -10.48 4.40 4.35
N SER A 106 -10.60 5.57 3.73
CA SER A 106 -11.88 5.97 3.11
C SER A 106 -12.25 5.08 1.93
N LEU A 107 -11.27 4.46 1.28
CA LEU A 107 -11.51 3.53 0.18
C LEU A 107 -11.89 2.13 0.64
N GLY A 108 -11.67 1.83 1.92
CA GLY A 108 -12.01 0.53 2.49
C GLY A 108 -10.85 -0.25 3.08
N ALA A 109 -9.64 0.30 3.08
CA ALA A 109 -8.53 -0.35 3.76
C ALA A 109 -8.75 -0.32 5.27
N ARG A 110 -8.24 -1.34 5.95
CA ARG A 110 -8.20 -1.37 7.41
C ARG A 110 -6.80 -1.03 7.87
N ALA A 111 -6.68 -0.22 8.92
CA ALA A 111 -5.36 0.05 9.49
C ALA A 111 -4.76 -1.25 10.02
N ALA A 112 -3.52 -1.54 9.63
CA ALA A 112 -2.83 -2.74 10.06
C ALA A 112 -2.52 -2.70 11.55
N GLU A 113 -2.60 -3.86 12.19
CA GLU A 113 -2.13 -4.00 13.56
C GLU A 113 -0.60 -4.14 13.58
N PRO A 114 0.05 -3.81 14.71
CA PRO A 114 1.49 -3.98 14.80
C PRO A 114 1.91 -5.41 14.42
N GLY A 115 2.87 -5.52 13.49
CA GLY A 115 3.38 -6.81 13.04
C GLY A 115 2.49 -7.55 12.06
N GLU A 116 1.39 -6.97 11.62
CA GLU A 116 0.42 -7.70 10.79
C GLU A 116 0.96 -8.06 9.41
N PHE A 117 1.77 -7.19 8.79
CA PHE A 117 2.40 -7.55 7.51
C PHE A 117 3.30 -8.77 7.66
N THR A 118 4.12 -8.78 8.70
CA THR A 118 5.00 -9.92 8.98
C THR A 118 4.20 -11.18 9.30
N TYR A 119 3.11 -11.04 10.04
CA TYR A 119 2.22 -12.16 10.34
C TYR A 119 1.65 -12.77 9.05
N ARG A 120 1.18 -11.92 8.12
CA ARG A 120 0.65 -12.41 6.85
C ARG A 120 1.72 -13.08 6.01
N ALA A 121 2.93 -12.51 5.99
CA ALA A 121 4.05 -13.12 5.28
C ALA A 121 4.33 -14.53 5.82
N PHE A 122 4.34 -14.67 7.14
CA PHE A 122 4.57 -15.95 7.80
C PHE A 122 3.46 -16.95 7.47
N MET A 123 2.21 -16.55 7.62
CA MET A 123 1.07 -17.46 7.39
C MET A 123 0.99 -17.90 5.93
N ASN A 124 1.22 -16.98 5.00
CA ASN A 124 1.18 -17.32 3.58
C ASN A 124 2.38 -18.13 3.16
N GLY A 125 3.53 -17.92 3.81
CA GLY A 125 4.72 -18.75 3.60
C GLY A 125 4.52 -20.18 4.07
N LEU A 126 3.84 -20.36 5.22
CA LEU A 126 3.52 -21.70 5.70
C LEU A 126 2.63 -22.44 4.74
N SER A 127 1.66 -21.76 4.14
CA SER A 127 0.77 -22.39 3.15
C SER A 127 1.55 -22.98 1.98
N LEU A 128 2.63 -22.33 1.57
CA LEU A 128 3.46 -22.81 0.47
C LEU A 128 4.35 -23.99 0.88
N ILE A 129 4.75 -24.05 2.15
CA ILE A 129 5.62 -25.12 2.65
C ILE A 129 4.86 -26.43 2.72
N HIS A 130 3.57 -26.41 2.93
CA HIS A 130 2.74 -27.60 3.10
C HIS A 130 2.26 -28.22 1.80
N ILE A 131 2.71 -27.76 0.68
CA ILE A 131 2.32 -28.33 -0.61
C ILE A 131 3.07 -29.62 -0.95
#